data_dd7485f8ccaa0df752f09d5741cad797
#
_entry.id   dd7485f8ccaa0df752f09d5741cad797
#
_cell.length_a   1.000
_cell.length_b   1.000
_cell.length_c   1.000
_cell.angle_alpha   90.00
_cell.angle_beta   90.00
_cell.angle_gamma   90.00
#
_symmetry.space_group_name_H-M   'P 1'
#
loop_
_entity.id
_entity.type
_entity.pdbx_description
1 polymer ?
#
loop_
_entity_poly.entity_id
_entity_poly.type
_entity_poly.pdbx_seq_one_letter_code
_entity_poly.pdbx_strand_id
1 'polypeptide(L)'
;MREHSHELTERIRKGHYTPSPVRRAEIPKPDGGVRKLGIPTVIDRIIQQAMSQQLIPIYEPKFSDGSFGYRPGRSAKEAIQKIKEYAEQGYTRAVVLDLSKYFDTLNHELLVNILRRDVKDERVIQMIKRYLRSGVMENGVVVKTEEGSPQGGNLSPLLANVYLNEFDQEFNKRGVPCIRYADDIVLLAKSERASERLLESSTKYLEGTLKLKVNREKSRTVSVFAIRNFKYLGFCFGKNGKGIYVRVHGKSWKKAKDNLRKLTSRSKCGSIVKTMEHIKEYMRGWLNYYSIADMKNNIEGLNGWLYRRIRMCIWKQWKLPKTRKRKLIGLGMPEWVASEGAYSRKSYWRMAGSGVLNRALTKERLINWGFYDLATAYQSMHAVLSHRRVPNGTHGGVRGRRLVTASYSIE
;
A
#
# COMPACT_ATOMS: atom_id res chain seq x y z
N MET A 1 -23.19 -18.57 17.30
CA MET A 1 -21.85 -18.35 17.87
C MET A 1 -21.83 -18.37 19.40
N ARG A 2 -22.73 -17.67 20.11
CA ARG A 2 -22.76 -17.71 21.58
C ARG A 2 -23.08 -19.13 22.12
N GLU A 3 -24.01 -19.81 21.50
CA GLU A 3 -24.44 -21.19 21.90
C GLU A 3 -23.35 -22.25 21.76
N HIS A 4 -22.45 -22.11 20.75
CA HIS A 4 -21.36 -23.07 20.53
C HIS A 4 -20.00 -22.62 21.06
N SER A 5 -19.94 -21.47 21.74
CA SER A 5 -18.64 -20.91 22.19
C SER A 5 -17.98 -21.79 23.27
N HIS A 6 -18.77 -22.39 24.17
CA HIS A 6 -18.28 -23.25 25.23
C HIS A 6 -17.69 -24.53 24.64
N GLU A 7 -18.43 -25.20 23.76
CA GLU A 7 -17.98 -26.43 23.09
C GLU A 7 -16.68 -26.19 22.28
N LEU A 8 -16.63 -25.10 21.52
CA LEU A 8 -15.45 -24.72 20.77
C LEU A 8 -14.23 -24.49 21.69
N THR A 9 -14.43 -23.79 22.80
CA THR A 9 -13.38 -23.53 23.77
C THR A 9 -12.86 -24.84 24.40
N GLU A 10 -13.75 -25.75 24.76
CA GLU A 10 -13.37 -27.05 25.28
C GLU A 10 -12.60 -27.91 24.26
N ARG A 11 -13.03 -27.90 22.99
CA ARG A 11 -12.31 -28.61 21.94
C ARG A 11 -10.90 -28.03 21.72
N ILE A 12 -10.75 -26.70 21.82
CA ILE A 12 -9.43 -26.07 21.73
C ILE A 12 -8.56 -26.43 22.94
N ARG A 13 -9.11 -26.33 24.16
CA ARG A 13 -8.39 -26.68 25.41
C ARG A 13 -7.90 -28.12 25.44
N LYS A 14 -8.75 -29.06 24.99
CA LYS A 14 -8.42 -30.47 24.89
C LYS A 14 -7.52 -30.82 23.69
N GLY A 15 -7.18 -29.84 22.86
CA GLY A 15 -6.36 -30.06 21.67
C GLY A 15 -7.06 -30.81 20.53
N HIS A 16 -8.39 -30.96 20.57
CA HIS A 16 -9.19 -31.68 19.58
C HIS A 16 -9.67 -30.81 18.42
N TYR A 17 -9.39 -29.51 18.46
CA TYR A 17 -9.76 -28.59 17.35
C TYR A 17 -8.88 -28.85 16.13
N THR A 18 -9.50 -29.10 14.99
CA THR A 18 -8.83 -29.23 13.69
C THR A 18 -9.28 -28.10 12.80
N PRO A 19 -8.34 -27.23 12.31
CA PRO A 19 -8.65 -26.17 11.37
C PRO A 19 -9.21 -26.71 10.06
N SER A 20 -10.14 -25.98 9.47
CA SER A 20 -10.68 -26.29 8.15
C SER A 20 -9.69 -25.89 7.05
N PRO A 21 -9.67 -26.60 5.91
CA PRO A 21 -8.93 -26.17 4.74
C PRO A 21 -9.36 -24.77 4.29
N VAL A 22 -8.40 -23.94 3.86
CA VAL A 22 -8.71 -22.58 3.37
C VAL A 22 -9.28 -22.66 1.96
N ARG A 23 -10.30 -21.84 1.67
CA ARG A 23 -10.87 -21.73 0.32
C ARG A 23 -9.93 -20.95 -0.58
N ARG A 24 -9.55 -21.51 -1.73
CA ARG A 24 -8.76 -20.83 -2.75
C ARG A 24 -9.56 -19.69 -3.39
N ALA A 25 -8.93 -18.52 -3.48
CA ALA A 25 -9.40 -17.40 -4.29
C ALA A 25 -8.24 -16.84 -5.11
N GLU A 26 -8.50 -16.50 -6.37
CA GLU A 26 -7.50 -15.99 -7.28
C GLU A 26 -7.75 -14.54 -7.60
N ILE A 27 -6.74 -13.68 -7.40
CA ILE A 27 -6.79 -12.26 -7.73
C ILE A 27 -5.78 -11.96 -8.83
N PRO A 28 -6.21 -11.38 -9.97
CA PRO A 28 -5.29 -11.03 -11.05
C PRO A 28 -4.29 -9.95 -10.60
N LYS A 29 -3.01 -10.16 -10.89
CA LYS A 29 -1.97 -9.16 -10.70
C LYS A 29 -1.94 -8.16 -11.85
N PRO A 30 -1.47 -6.92 -11.64
CA PRO A 30 -1.33 -5.93 -12.70
C PRO A 30 -0.33 -6.30 -13.80
N ASP A 31 0.56 -7.25 -13.54
CA ASP A 31 1.59 -7.77 -14.44
C ASP A 31 1.13 -9.00 -15.26
N GLY A 32 -0.15 -9.36 -15.16
CA GLY A 32 -0.74 -10.52 -15.85
C GLY A 32 -0.66 -11.84 -15.10
N GLY A 33 0.02 -11.87 -13.95
CA GLY A 33 0.06 -13.04 -13.08
C GLY A 33 -1.18 -13.15 -12.18
N VAL A 34 -1.28 -14.25 -11.42
CA VAL A 34 -2.35 -14.48 -10.45
C VAL A 34 -1.77 -14.54 -9.04
N ARG A 35 -2.46 -13.91 -8.08
CA ARG A 35 -2.19 -14.07 -6.65
C ARG A 35 -3.20 -15.07 -6.09
N LYS A 36 -2.70 -16.16 -5.55
CA LYS A 36 -3.50 -17.21 -4.94
C LYS A 36 -3.71 -16.89 -3.45
N LEU A 37 -4.95 -16.58 -3.05
CA LEU A 37 -5.31 -16.36 -1.65
C LEU A 37 -5.94 -17.62 -1.07
N GLY A 38 -5.73 -17.86 0.23
CA GLY A 38 -6.43 -18.88 1.01
C GLY A 38 -7.34 -18.20 2.04
N ILE A 39 -8.64 -18.31 1.87
CA ILE A 39 -9.62 -17.67 2.77
C ILE A 39 -10.02 -18.67 3.84
N PRO A 40 -9.64 -18.48 5.13
CA PRO A 40 -10.06 -19.35 6.23
C PRO A 40 -11.55 -19.18 6.54
N THR A 41 -12.14 -20.15 7.22
CA THR A 41 -13.50 -20.03 7.75
C THR A 41 -13.59 -18.90 8.79
N VAL A 42 -14.81 -18.46 9.09
CA VAL A 42 -15.03 -17.38 10.08
C VAL A 42 -14.49 -17.81 11.45
N ILE A 43 -14.72 -19.06 11.84
CA ILE A 43 -14.25 -19.61 13.12
C ILE A 43 -12.72 -19.62 13.16
N ASP A 44 -12.07 -20.13 12.10
CA ASP A 44 -10.62 -20.14 12.01
C ASP A 44 -10.01 -18.75 12.07
N ARG A 45 -10.65 -17.76 11.42
CA ARG A 45 -10.18 -16.34 11.50
C ARG A 45 -10.25 -15.80 12.92
N ILE A 46 -11.30 -16.13 13.68
CA ILE A 46 -11.44 -15.70 15.09
C ILE A 46 -10.32 -16.31 15.92
N ILE A 47 -10.09 -17.62 15.80
CA ILE A 47 -9.05 -18.32 16.56
C ILE A 47 -7.67 -17.78 16.19
N GLN A 48 -7.38 -17.65 14.90
CA GLN A 48 -6.12 -17.07 14.42
C GLN A 48 -5.91 -15.65 14.94
N GLN A 49 -6.97 -14.83 14.98
CA GLN A 49 -6.90 -13.47 15.52
C GLN A 49 -6.62 -13.48 17.02
N ALA A 50 -7.28 -14.34 17.78
CA ALA A 50 -7.02 -14.47 19.21
C ALA A 50 -5.57 -14.90 19.49
N MET A 51 -5.05 -15.89 18.74
CA MET A 51 -3.65 -16.31 18.83
C MET A 51 -2.70 -15.16 18.47
N SER A 52 -2.98 -14.45 17.39
CA SER A 52 -2.17 -13.29 16.96
C SER A 52 -2.10 -12.22 18.05
N GLN A 53 -3.22 -11.91 18.71
CA GLN A 53 -3.28 -10.94 19.81
C GLN A 53 -2.44 -11.37 21.04
N GLN A 54 -2.35 -12.66 21.32
CA GLN A 54 -1.52 -13.18 22.42
C GLN A 54 -0.04 -13.26 22.04
N LEU A 55 0.29 -13.51 20.80
CA LEU A 55 1.67 -13.61 20.33
C LEU A 55 2.33 -12.25 20.03
N ILE A 56 1.57 -11.25 19.60
CA ILE A 56 2.09 -9.92 19.29
C ILE A 56 2.88 -9.32 20.47
N PRO A 57 2.40 -9.33 21.72
CA PRO A 57 3.17 -8.79 22.85
C PRO A 57 4.50 -9.52 23.11
N ILE A 58 4.60 -10.79 22.72
CA ILE A 58 5.82 -11.60 22.89
C ILE A 58 6.87 -11.22 21.85
N TYR A 59 6.42 -11.00 20.58
CA TYR A 59 7.32 -10.80 19.45
C TYR A 59 7.59 -9.33 19.11
N GLU A 60 6.65 -8.42 19.39
CA GLU A 60 6.82 -6.99 19.05
C GLU A 60 8.09 -6.36 19.65
N PRO A 61 8.48 -6.64 20.91
CA PRO A 61 9.74 -6.13 21.47
C PRO A 61 11.00 -6.76 20.85
N LYS A 62 10.88 -7.90 20.19
CA LYS A 62 12.01 -8.64 19.60
C LYS A 62 12.24 -8.31 18.14
N PHE A 63 11.26 -7.68 17.49
CA PHE A 63 11.41 -7.31 16.09
C PHE A 63 12.40 -6.16 15.92
N SER A 64 13.20 -6.26 14.86
CA SER A 64 14.11 -5.19 14.45
C SER A 64 13.41 -3.86 14.27
N ASP A 65 14.07 -2.76 14.64
CA ASP A 65 13.59 -1.40 14.37
C ASP A 65 13.50 -1.08 12.88
N GLY A 66 14.22 -1.81 12.04
CA GLY A 66 14.13 -1.73 10.58
C GLY A 66 12.95 -2.47 9.97
N SER A 67 12.16 -3.22 10.75
CA SER A 67 10.97 -3.94 10.30
C SER A 67 9.71 -3.12 10.52
N PHE A 68 8.92 -2.86 9.45
CA PHE A 68 7.78 -1.94 9.48
C PHE A 68 6.45 -2.58 9.05
N GLY A 69 6.49 -3.63 8.23
CA GLY A 69 5.28 -4.26 7.70
C GLY A 69 4.55 -5.12 8.72
N TYR A 70 3.22 -5.06 8.74
CA TYR A 70 2.34 -5.87 9.61
C TYR A 70 2.59 -5.71 11.12
N ARG A 71 3.13 -4.58 11.54
CA ARG A 71 3.40 -4.27 12.94
C ARG A 71 2.51 -3.13 13.47
N PRO A 72 2.00 -3.23 14.71
CA PRO A 72 1.25 -2.15 15.34
C PRO A 72 2.08 -0.86 15.42
N GLY A 73 1.47 0.28 15.09
CA GLY A 73 2.13 1.58 15.19
C GLY A 73 3.24 1.86 14.18
N ARG A 74 3.57 0.93 13.29
CA ARG A 74 4.58 1.09 12.22
C ARG A 74 3.91 1.29 10.86
N SER A 75 4.57 2.01 9.96
CA SER A 75 4.00 2.37 8.66
C SER A 75 5.04 2.35 7.53
N ALA A 76 4.54 2.27 6.29
CA ALA A 76 5.37 2.41 5.10
C ALA A 76 6.08 3.77 5.02
N LYS A 77 5.47 4.82 5.57
CA LYS A 77 6.08 6.17 5.61
C LYS A 77 7.33 6.21 6.48
N GLU A 78 7.31 5.52 7.63
CA GLU A 78 8.47 5.41 8.52
C GLU A 78 9.60 4.62 7.86
N ALA A 79 9.29 3.53 7.15
CA ALA A 79 10.28 2.79 6.38
C ALA A 79 10.98 3.68 5.33
N ILE A 80 10.21 4.51 4.61
CA ILE A 80 10.76 5.45 3.63
C ILE A 80 11.59 6.55 4.31
N GLN A 81 11.13 7.08 5.44
CA GLN A 81 11.87 8.07 6.20
C GLN A 81 13.20 7.50 6.71
N LYS A 82 13.20 6.25 7.17
CA LYS A 82 14.41 5.56 7.64
C LYS A 82 15.45 5.37 6.52
N ILE A 83 15.02 5.02 5.31
CA ILE A 83 15.91 4.96 4.14
C ILE A 83 16.50 6.35 3.85
N LYS A 84 15.70 7.42 3.94
CA LYS A 84 16.18 8.79 3.75
C LYS A 84 17.26 9.16 4.77
N GLU A 85 17.03 8.86 6.06
CA GLU A 85 17.99 9.10 7.14
C GLU A 85 19.33 8.39 6.89
N TYR A 86 19.30 7.12 6.47
CA TYR A 86 20.53 6.39 6.12
C TYR A 86 21.20 6.95 4.86
N ALA A 87 20.42 7.38 3.87
CA ALA A 87 20.96 8.01 2.66
C ALA A 87 21.67 9.35 2.98
N GLU A 88 21.16 10.13 3.95
CA GLU A 88 21.80 11.35 4.48
C GLU A 88 23.13 11.03 5.21
N GLN A 89 23.25 9.85 5.81
CA GLN A 89 24.47 9.32 6.43
C GLN A 89 25.46 8.71 5.42
N GLY A 90 25.18 8.81 4.12
CA GLY A 90 26.05 8.32 3.06
C GLY A 90 25.77 6.89 2.58
N TYR A 91 24.73 6.22 3.07
CA TYR A 91 24.30 4.92 2.56
C TYR A 91 23.48 5.10 1.27
N THR A 92 24.18 5.28 0.15
CA THR A 92 23.58 5.66 -1.14
C THR A 92 23.35 4.49 -2.08
N ARG A 93 23.78 3.29 -1.73
CA ARG A 93 23.58 2.05 -2.48
C ARG A 93 22.57 1.17 -1.76
N ALA A 94 21.60 0.66 -2.50
CA ALA A 94 20.58 -0.24 -1.99
C ALA A 94 20.69 -1.62 -2.64
N VAL A 95 20.55 -2.64 -1.83
CA VAL A 95 20.29 -4.02 -2.26
C VAL A 95 18.79 -4.25 -2.09
N VAL A 96 18.08 -4.38 -3.19
CA VAL A 96 16.65 -4.69 -3.19
C VAL A 96 16.52 -6.21 -3.37
N LEU A 97 15.90 -6.87 -2.40
CA LEU A 97 15.66 -8.31 -2.43
C LEU A 97 14.17 -8.58 -2.64
N ASP A 98 13.84 -9.42 -3.60
CA ASP A 98 12.48 -9.91 -3.91
C ASP A 98 12.43 -11.41 -3.62
N LEU A 99 11.53 -11.83 -2.73
CA LEU A 99 11.36 -13.24 -2.39
C LEU A 99 10.35 -13.90 -3.32
N SER A 100 10.73 -15.04 -3.90
CA SER A 100 9.83 -15.78 -4.79
C SER A 100 8.76 -16.50 -3.97
N LYS A 101 7.49 -16.09 -4.11
CA LYS A 101 6.34 -16.75 -3.48
C LYS A 101 6.54 -16.99 -1.97
N TYR A 102 7.04 -15.99 -1.24
CA TYR A 102 7.45 -16.09 0.15
C TYR A 102 6.46 -16.86 1.03
N PHE A 103 5.18 -16.51 0.97
CA PHE A 103 4.14 -17.20 1.76
C PHE A 103 3.93 -18.67 1.36
N ASP A 104 4.23 -19.03 0.12
CA ASP A 104 4.04 -20.40 -0.40
C ASP A 104 5.27 -21.31 -0.14
N THR A 105 6.42 -20.74 0.25
CA THR A 105 7.70 -21.46 0.40
C THR A 105 8.24 -21.43 1.83
N LEU A 106 7.47 -20.94 2.78
CA LEU A 106 7.87 -20.84 4.18
C LEU A 106 8.01 -22.24 4.79
N ASN A 107 9.19 -22.56 5.33
CA ASN A 107 9.46 -23.89 5.91
C ASN A 107 8.80 -24.03 7.28
N HIS A 108 7.88 -24.98 7.43
CA HIS A 108 7.08 -25.20 8.64
C HIS A 108 7.94 -25.60 9.84
N GLU A 109 8.90 -26.51 9.66
CA GLU A 109 9.72 -27.02 10.77
C GLU A 109 10.64 -25.92 11.31
N LEU A 110 11.27 -25.14 10.42
CA LEU A 110 12.10 -24.01 10.83
C LEU A 110 11.27 -22.94 11.57
N LEU A 111 10.08 -22.60 11.06
CA LEU A 111 9.18 -21.67 11.74
C LEU A 111 8.81 -22.16 13.13
N VAL A 112 8.44 -23.43 13.26
CA VAL A 112 8.07 -24.04 14.54
C VAL A 112 9.25 -24.03 15.52
N ASN A 113 10.46 -24.30 15.05
CA ASN A 113 11.66 -24.25 15.89
C ASN A 113 11.95 -22.82 16.38
N ILE A 114 11.73 -21.80 15.53
CA ILE A 114 11.85 -20.39 15.93
C ILE A 114 10.79 -20.06 17.00
N LEU A 115 9.53 -20.46 16.78
CA LEU A 115 8.43 -20.20 17.71
C LEU A 115 8.67 -20.83 19.09
N ARG A 116 9.20 -22.06 19.15
CA ARG A 116 9.48 -22.78 20.40
C ARG A 116 10.51 -22.12 21.31
N ARG A 117 11.35 -21.24 20.78
CA ARG A 117 12.28 -20.47 21.60
C ARG A 117 11.55 -19.59 22.61
N ASP A 118 10.39 -19.03 22.18
CA ASP A 118 9.66 -18.00 22.92
C ASP A 118 8.30 -18.47 23.44
N VAL A 119 7.62 -19.35 22.73
CA VAL A 119 6.32 -19.90 23.10
C VAL A 119 6.50 -21.25 23.75
N LYS A 120 6.26 -21.31 25.07
CA LYS A 120 6.47 -22.53 25.87
C LYS A 120 5.25 -23.46 25.89
N ASP A 121 4.06 -22.95 25.56
CA ASP A 121 2.85 -23.77 25.48
C ASP A 121 2.81 -24.59 24.18
N GLU A 122 3.11 -25.87 24.28
CA GLU A 122 3.14 -26.75 23.11
C GLU A 122 1.75 -26.89 22.45
N ARG A 123 0.66 -26.64 23.17
CA ARG A 123 -0.70 -26.67 22.59
C ARG A 123 -0.86 -25.55 21.55
N VAL A 124 -0.29 -24.39 21.83
CA VAL A 124 -0.27 -23.25 20.87
C VAL A 124 0.58 -23.61 19.64
N ILE A 125 1.76 -24.19 19.86
CA ILE A 125 2.65 -24.65 18.77
C ILE A 125 1.96 -25.69 17.89
N GLN A 126 1.30 -26.70 18.50
CA GLN A 126 0.55 -27.70 17.74
C GLN A 126 -0.63 -27.10 16.96
N MET A 127 -1.31 -26.11 17.52
CA MET A 127 -2.38 -25.42 16.83
C MET A 127 -1.84 -24.64 15.61
N ILE A 128 -0.71 -23.96 15.75
CA ILE A 128 -0.04 -23.30 14.61
C ILE A 128 0.34 -24.33 13.54
N LYS A 129 0.94 -25.45 13.92
CA LYS A 129 1.25 -26.55 12.99
C LYS A 129 0.02 -27.04 12.22
N ARG A 130 -1.11 -27.22 12.92
CA ARG A 130 -2.37 -27.61 12.28
C ARG A 130 -2.86 -26.57 11.29
N TYR A 131 -2.77 -25.27 11.60
CA TYR A 131 -3.11 -24.20 10.66
C TYR A 131 -2.22 -24.20 9.43
N LEU A 132 -0.92 -24.38 9.57
CA LEU A 132 0.01 -24.47 8.46
C LEU A 132 -0.27 -25.67 7.55
N ARG A 133 -0.72 -26.80 8.13
CA ARG A 133 -1.00 -28.05 7.43
C ARG A 133 -2.49 -28.24 7.05
N SER A 134 -3.36 -27.26 7.33
CA SER A 134 -4.82 -27.42 7.12
C SER A 134 -5.21 -27.66 5.66
N GLY A 135 -4.31 -27.38 4.74
CA GLY A 135 -4.53 -27.57 3.31
C GLY A 135 -5.35 -26.45 2.66
N VAL A 136 -5.50 -26.60 1.37
CA VAL A 136 -6.23 -25.65 0.52
C VAL A 136 -7.30 -26.39 -0.25
N MET A 137 -8.53 -25.88 -0.21
CA MET A 137 -9.63 -26.41 -0.99
C MET A 137 -9.66 -25.72 -2.36
N GLU A 138 -9.38 -26.49 -3.40
CA GLU A 138 -9.48 -26.09 -4.81
C GLU A 138 -10.53 -26.96 -5.51
N ASN A 139 -11.57 -26.34 -6.07
CA ASN A 139 -12.64 -27.06 -6.80
C ASN A 139 -13.27 -28.25 -6.03
N GLY A 140 -13.43 -28.12 -4.72
CA GLY A 140 -14.00 -29.18 -3.88
C GLY A 140 -13.01 -30.26 -3.41
N VAL A 141 -11.74 -30.19 -3.88
CA VAL A 141 -10.69 -31.15 -3.46
C VAL A 141 -9.75 -30.46 -2.48
N VAL A 142 -9.42 -31.14 -1.39
CA VAL A 142 -8.46 -30.66 -0.39
C VAL A 142 -7.05 -31.09 -0.78
N VAL A 143 -6.20 -30.11 -1.08
CA VAL A 143 -4.77 -30.31 -1.34
C VAL A 143 -4.01 -30.04 -0.03
N LYS A 144 -3.27 -31.01 0.47
CA LYS A 144 -2.41 -30.83 1.65
C LYS A 144 -1.25 -29.88 1.34
N THR A 145 -0.86 -29.07 2.32
CA THR A 145 0.27 -28.15 2.24
C THR A 145 1.37 -28.64 3.17
N GLU A 146 2.55 -28.92 2.62
CA GLU A 146 3.75 -29.31 3.40
C GLU A 146 4.67 -28.11 3.66
N GLU A 147 4.55 -27.08 2.84
CA GLU A 147 5.29 -25.81 2.94
C GLU A 147 4.32 -24.63 2.80
N GLY A 148 4.75 -23.48 3.28
CA GLY A 148 4.03 -22.23 3.12
C GLY A 148 2.98 -21.95 4.19
N SER A 149 2.48 -20.73 4.17
CA SER A 149 1.36 -20.25 5.00
C SER A 149 0.30 -19.65 4.09
N PRO A 150 -0.98 -20.00 4.24
CA PRO A 150 -2.04 -19.48 3.39
C PRO A 150 -2.05 -17.95 3.39
N GLN A 151 -1.93 -17.32 2.21
CA GLN A 151 -2.11 -15.87 2.10
C GLN A 151 -3.57 -15.50 2.37
N GLY A 152 -3.85 -14.81 3.48
CA GLY A 152 -5.20 -14.37 3.86
C GLY A 152 -5.64 -14.81 5.26
N GLY A 153 -4.86 -15.64 5.94
CA GLY A 153 -5.05 -15.92 7.36
C GLY A 153 -4.62 -14.77 8.26
N ASN A 154 -5.32 -14.54 9.37
CA ASN A 154 -5.01 -13.44 10.31
C ASN A 154 -3.68 -13.65 11.05
N LEU A 155 -3.23 -14.87 11.18
CA LEU A 155 -1.98 -15.23 11.84
C LEU A 155 -0.76 -15.17 10.90
N SER A 156 -0.96 -15.39 9.59
CA SER A 156 0.13 -15.47 8.60
C SER A 156 1.06 -14.26 8.56
N PRO A 157 0.59 -13.00 8.67
CA PRO A 157 1.48 -11.83 8.69
C PRO A 157 2.44 -11.80 9.89
N LEU A 158 1.96 -12.22 11.07
CA LEU A 158 2.81 -12.29 12.27
C LEU A 158 3.86 -13.40 12.12
N LEU A 159 3.45 -14.60 11.69
CA LEU A 159 4.37 -15.73 11.47
C LEU A 159 5.43 -15.39 10.43
N ALA A 160 5.04 -14.68 9.36
CA ALA A 160 5.96 -14.17 8.35
C ALA A 160 7.01 -13.20 8.96
N ASN A 161 6.59 -12.30 9.83
CA ASN A 161 7.51 -11.40 10.52
C ASN A 161 8.44 -12.14 11.49
N VAL A 162 7.92 -13.12 12.24
CA VAL A 162 8.75 -13.95 13.15
C VAL A 162 9.83 -14.68 12.37
N TYR A 163 9.48 -15.25 11.22
CA TYR A 163 10.43 -15.97 10.37
C TYR A 163 11.53 -15.08 9.80
N LEU A 164 11.16 -13.92 9.23
CA LEU A 164 12.13 -12.98 8.64
C LEU A 164 12.88 -12.16 9.69
N ASN A 165 12.46 -12.16 10.96
CA ASN A 165 13.22 -11.52 12.02
C ASN A 165 14.60 -12.15 12.23
N GLU A 166 14.78 -13.44 11.94
CA GLU A 166 16.09 -14.09 11.94
C GLU A 166 17.05 -13.40 10.95
N PHE A 167 16.54 -13.04 9.77
CA PHE A 167 17.29 -12.26 8.78
C PHE A 167 17.60 -10.86 9.29
N ASP A 168 16.59 -10.17 9.83
CA ASP A 168 16.75 -8.80 10.32
C ASP A 168 17.81 -8.75 11.44
N GLN A 169 17.77 -9.68 12.39
CA GLN A 169 18.71 -9.75 13.51
C GLN A 169 20.15 -10.08 13.04
N GLU A 170 20.29 -10.97 12.08
CA GLU A 170 21.61 -11.34 11.53
C GLU A 170 22.29 -10.13 10.87
N PHE A 171 21.55 -9.38 10.03
CA PHE A 171 22.12 -8.22 9.35
C PHE A 171 22.31 -7.02 10.29
N ASN A 172 21.46 -6.86 11.31
CA ASN A 172 21.68 -5.89 12.38
C ASN A 172 22.96 -6.16 13.18
N LYS A 173 23.23 -7.43 13.54
CA LYS A 173 24.48 -7.83 14.22
C LYS A 173 25.72 -7.49 13.38
N ARG A 174 25.61 -7.54 12.06
CA ARG A 174 26.68 -7.15 11.13
C ARG A 174 26.80 -5.63 10.94
N GLY A 175 25.97 -4.83 11.61
CA GLY A 175 25.95 -3.36 11.45
C GLY A 175 25.42 -2.90 10.09
N VAL A 176 24.65 -3.74 9.39
CA VAL A 176 24.08 -3.43 8.07
C VAL A 176 22.69 -2.82 8.25
N PRO A 177 22.44 -1.60 7.75
CA PRO A 177 21.10 -1.05 7.75
C PRO A 177 20.14 -1.91 6.91
N CYS A 178 19.18 -2.55 7.60
CA CYS A 178 18.15 -3.39 7.00
C CYS A 178 16.80 -2.73 7.19
N ILE A 179 16.10 -2.47 6.10
CA ILE A 179 14.73 -1.94 6.10
C ILE A 179 13.82 -2.93 5.42
N ARG A 180 12.81 -3.40 6.15
CA ARG A 180 11.88 -4.41 5.67
C ARG A 180 10.42 -3.99 5.84
N TYR A 181 9.63 -4.21 4.83
CA TYR A 181 8.18 -4.08 4.89
C TYR A 181 7.53 -5.37 4.38
N ALA A 182 7.15 -6.25 5.29
CA ALA A 182 6.73 -7.63 4.99
C ALA A 182 7.85 -8.41 4.27
N ASP A 183 7.63 -8.81 3.02
CA ASP A 183 8.56 -9.50 2.12
C ASP A 183 9.44 -8.56 1.27
N ASP A 184 9.13 -7.27 1.25
CA ASP A 184 9.96 -6.26 0.58
C ASP A 184 11.16 -5.88 1.46
N ILE A 185 12.38 -6.31 1.11
CA ILE A 185 13.61 -6.10 1.88
C ILE A 185 14.56 -5.17 1.13
N VAL A 186 15.12 -4.21 1.85
CA VAL A 186 16.19 -3.32 1.36
C VAL A 186 17.33 -3.30 2.38
N LEU A 187 18.53 -3.67 1.94
CA LEU A 187 19.77 -3.43 2.67
C LEU A 187 20.50 -2.22 2.09
N LEU A 188 21.17 -1.44 2.91
CA LEU A 188 21.85 -0.25 2.45
C LEU A 188 23.36 -0.35 2.66
N ALA A 189 24.13 0.19 1.69
CA ALA A 189 25.57 0.22 1.69
C ALA A 189 26.09 1.60 1.27
N LYS A 190 27.35 1.90 1.65
CA LYS A 190 28.02 3.15 1.26
C LYS A 190 28.69 3.07 -0.11
N SER A 191 29.09 1.88 -0.56
CA SER A 191 29.78 1.68 -1.84
C SER A 191 29.10 0.59 -2.69
N GLU A 192 29.38 0.60 -3.99
CA GLU A 192 28.88 -0.40 -4.94
C GLU A 192 29.40 -1.79 -4.60
N ARG A 193 30.71 -1.92 -4.41
CA ARG A 193 31.37 -3.18 -4.03
C ARG A 193 30.81 -3.76 -2.74
N ALA A 194 30.46 -2.90 -1.74
CA ALA A 194 29.82 -3.36 -0.51
C ALA A 194 28.37 -3.86 -0.79
N SER A 195 27.63 -3.18 -1.67
CA SER A 195 26.27 -3.63 -2.02
C SER A 195 26.25 -4.95 -2.79
N GLU A 196 27.24 -5.21 -3.64
CA GLU A 196 27.37 -6.50 -4.35
C GLU A 196 27.66 -7.66 -3.38
N ARG A 197 28.59 -7.47 -2.45
CA ARG A 197 28.85 -8.45 -1.38
C ARG A 197 27.64 -8.70 -0.48
N LEU A 198 26.87 -7.64 -0.19
CA LEU A 198 25.64 -7.76 0.59
C LEU A 198 24.58 -8.54 -0.18
N LEU A 199 24.43 -8.34 -1.48
CA LEU A 199 23.52 -9.11 -2.31
C LEU A 199 23.84 -10.61 -2.27
N GLU A 200 25.11 -10.95 -2.43
CA GLU A 200 25.57 -12.34 -2.39
C GLU A 200 25.36 -12.96 -0.99
N SER A 201 25.84 -12.31 0.06
CA SER A 201 25.73 -12.83 1.43
C SER A 201 24.29 -12.91 1.93
N SER A 202 23.43 -11.96 1.57
CA SER A 202 22.02 -11.98 1.92
C SER A 202 21.26 -13.08 1.17
N THR A 203 21.58 -13.28 -0.10
CA THR A 203 21.00 -14.38 -0.90
C THR A 203 21.42 -15.74 -0.29
N LYS A 204 22.71 -15.91 0.03
CA LYS A 204 23.21 -17.14 0.68
C LYS A 204 22.53 -17.42 2.02
N TYR A 205 22.28 -16.39 2.82
CA TYR A 205 21.59 -16.55 4.11
C TYR A 205 20.12 -16.91 3.92
N LEU A 206 19.42 -16.22 3.02
CA LEU A 206 18.00 -16.50 2.74
C LEU A 206 17.79 -17.92 2.18
N GLU A 207 18.62 -18.34 1.22
CA GLU A 207 18.50 -19.65 0.59
C GLU A 207 19.09 -20.78 1.46
N GLY A 208 20.24 -20.55 2.07
CA GLY A 208 20.95 -21.55 2.88
C GLY A 208 20.34 -21.77 4.26
N THR A 209 20.12 -20.71 5.03
CA THR A 209 19.68 -20.77 6.42
C THR A 209 18.16 -20.74 6.53
N LEU A 210 17.49 -19.80 5.85
CA LEU A 210 16.06 -19.65 5.94
C LEU A 210 15.28 -20.46 4.89
N LYS A 211 15.95 -21.19 4.01
CA LYS A 211 15.32 -22.04 2.98
C LYS A 211 14.29 -21.31 2.09
N LEU A 212 14.47 -19.98 1.96
CA LEU A 212 13.62 -19.14 1.11
C LEU A 212 14.23 -19.02 -0.29
N LYS A 213 13.41 -18.83 -1.31
CA LYS A 213 13.87 -18.64 -2.69
C LYS A 213 13.96 -17.17 -3.03
N VAL A 214 15.14 -16.69 -3.39
CA VAL A 214 15.35 -15.31 -3.86
C VAL A 214 15.08 -15.22 -5.36
N ASN A 215 14.28 -14.25 -5.78
CA ASN A 215 14.05 -13.96 -7.19
C ASN A 215 15.25 -13.17 -7.73
N ARG A 216 16.18 -13.87 -8.39
CA ARG A 216 17.44 -13.29 -8.88
C ARG A 216 17.24 -12.26 -10.02
N GLU A 217 16.17 -12.35 -10.79
CA GLU A 217 15.87 -11.40 -11.87
C GLU A 217 15.41 -10.04 -11.31
N LYS A 218 14.73 -10.03 -10.16
CA LYS A 218 14.21 -8.82 -9.53
C LYS A 218 15.12 -8.29 -8.42
N SER A 219 15.91 -9.17 -7.80
CA SER A 219 16.89 -8.79 -6.77
C SER A 219 18.12 -8.18 -7.41
N ARG A 220 18.53 -7.00 -6.92
CA ARG A 220 19.62 -6.24 -7.53
C ARG A 220 20.20 -5.19 -6.60
N THR A 221 21.40 -4.75 -6.95
CA THR A 221 22.00 -3.53 -6.39
C THR A 221 21.60 -2.32 -7.24
N VAL A 222 21.35 -1.20 -6.58
CA VAL A 222 20.94 0.02 -7.27
C VAL A 222 21.28 1.24 -6.41
N SER A 223 21.60 2.38 -7.04
CA SER A 223 21.70 3.64 -6.30
C SER A 223 20.32 4.06 -5.79
N VAL A 224 20.24 4.50 -4.53
CA VAL A 224 19.02 5.06 -3.93
C VAL A 224 18.47 6.23 -4.75
N PHE A 225 19.35 6.97 -5.45
CA PHE A 225 18.99 8.12 -6.30
C PHE A 225 18.69 7.74 -7.76
N ALA A 226 18.74 6.46 -8.12
CA ALA A 226 18.35 6.00 -9.46
C ALA A 226 16.81 6.04 -9.62
N ILE A 227 16.26 7.22 -9.84
CA ILE A 227 14.81 7.53 -9.84
C ILE A 227 13.96 6.56 -10.68
N ARG A 228 14.52 6.03 -11.78
CA ARG A 228 13.82 5.07 -12.65
C ARG A 228 13.94 3.63 -12.15
N ASN A 229 15.04 3.30 -11.50
CA ASN A 229 15.42 1.93 -11.16
C ASN A 229 15.17 1.61 -9.67
N PHE A 230 15.35 2.59 -8.77
CA PHE A 230 15.01 2.39 -7.37
C PHE A 230 13.53 2.71 -7.13
N LYS A 231 12.79 1.70 -6.68
CA LYS A 231 11.41 1.82 -6.25
C LYS A 231 11.21 0.99 -5.00
N TYR A 232 10.85 1.64 -3.90
CA TYR A 232 10.48 0.95 -2.67
C TYR A 232 9.14 1.48 -2.17
N LEU A 233 8.17 0.60 -1.94
CA LEU A 233 6.81 0.94 -1.49
C LEU A 233 6.14 2.05 -2.34
N GLY A 234 6.47 2.14 -3.62
CA GLY A 234 5.93 3.16 -4.53
C GLY A 234 6.65 4.50 -4.52
N PHE A 235 7.68 4.66 -3.70
CA PHE A 235 8.50 5.86 -3.59
C PHE A 235 9.87 5.70 -4.29
N CYS A 236 10.53 6.83 -4.51
CA CYS A 236 11.93 6.95 -4.89
C CYS A 236 12.52 8.23 -4.26
N PHE A 237 13.83 8.44 -4.39
CA PHE A 237 14.50 9.58 -3.77
C PHE A 237 15.14 10.48 -4.83
N GLY A 238 15.18 11.77 -4.54
CA GLY A 238 15.95 12.76 -5.29
C GLY A 238 16.92 13.48 -4.37
N LYS A 239 17.94 14.10 -4.98
CA LYS A 239 18.89 14.97 -4.28
C LYS A 239 18.95 16.32 -4.99
N ASN A 240 18.95 17.39 -4.22
CA ASN A 240 19.14 18.77 -4.71
C ASN A 240 20.04 19.54 -3.73
N GLY A 241 20.27 20.82 -3.96
CA GLY A 241 21.08 21.67 -3.10
C GLY A 241 20.59 21.82 -1.65
N LYS A 242 19.30 21.48 -1.38
CA LYS A 242 18.71 21.47 -0.03
C LYS A 242 18.77 20.12 0.67
N GLY A 243 19.31 19.09 0.01
CA GLY A 243 19.44 17.74 0.56
C GLY A 243 18.63 16.66 -0.16
N ILE A 244 18.33 15.58 0.53
CA ILE A 244 17.61 14.42 -0.01
C ILE A 244 16.11 14.58 0.25
N TYR A 245 15.31 14.37 -0.78
CA TYR A 245 13.86 14.45 -0.71
C TYR A 245 13.17 13.22 -1.28
N VAL A 246 12.00 12.92 -0.74
CA VAL A 246 11.17 11.77 -1.14
C VAL A 246 10.30 12.14 -2.32
N ARG A 247 10.20 11.25 -3.29
CA ARG A 247 9.34 11.41 -4.49
C ARG A 247 8.43 10.19 -4.67
N VAL A 248 7.32 10.42 -5.32
CA VAL A 248 6.48 9.32 -5.82
C VAL A 248 7.10 8.76 -7.10
N HIS A 249 7.28 7.45 -7.15
CA HIS A 249 7.85 6.78 -8.32
C HIS A 249 6.93 6.89 -9.55
N GLY A 250 7.53 7.02 -10.75
CA GLY A 250 6.80 7.23 -12.01
C GLY A 250 5.74 6.18 -12.32
N LYS A 251 5.98 4.90 -11.99
CA LYS A 251 4.97 3.83 -12.15
C LYS A 251 3.75 4.05 -11.24
N SER A 252 3.93 4.60 -10.03
CA SER A 252 2.83 4.93 -9.11
C SER A 252 2.00 6.09 -9.62
N TRP A 253 2.64 7.13 -10.20
CA TRP A 253 1.96 8.23 -10.90
C TRP A 253 1.15 7.75 -12.08
N LYS A 254 1.74 6.89 -12.92
CA LYS A 254 1.04 6.31 -14.09
C LYS A 254 -0.20 5.56 -13.65
N LYS A 255 -0.08 4.69 -12.63
CA LYS A 255 -1.22 3.93 -12.07
C LYS A 255 -2.33 4.86 -11.57
N ALA A 256 -1.98 5.93 -10.83
CA ALA A 256 -2.95 6.92 -10.37
C ALA A 256 -3.68 7.60 -11.54
N LYS A 257 -2.92 8.06 -12.54
CA LYS A 257 -3.47 8.69 -13.74
C LYS A 257 -4.38 7.77 -14.54
N ASP A 258 -4.02 6.49 -14.66
CA ASP A 258 -4.80 5.49 -15.37
C ASP A 258 -6.13 5.18 -14.63
N ASN A 259 -6.11 5.08 -13.29
CA ASN A 259 -7.32 4.94 -12.50
C ASN A 259 -8.24 6.17 -12.64
N LEU A 260 -7.68 7.36 -12.56
CA LEU A 260 -8.46 8.60 -12.78
C LEU A 260 -9.02 8.69 -14.20
N ARG A 261 -8.31 8.17 -15.22
CA ARG A 261 -8.84 8.06 -16.59
C ARG A 261 -10.05 7.13 -16.64
N LYS A 262 -10.00 6.00 -15.94
CA LYS A 262 -11.14 5.06 -15.85
C LYS A 262 -12.35 5.70 -15.18
N LEU A 263 -12.16 6.35 -14.03
CA LEU A 263 -13.22 7.06 -13.29
C LEU A 263 -13.85 8.21 -14.11
N THR A 264 -13.05 8.91 -14.90
CA THR A 264 -13.48 10.04 -15.74
C THR A 264 -13.65 9.65 -17.21
N SER A 265 -13.98 8.40 -17.50
CA SER A 265 -14.28 7.97 -18.87
C SER A 265 -15.58 8.58 -19.33
N ARG A 266 -15.54 9.39 -20.41
CA ARG A 266 -16.73 10.08 -20.95
C ARG A 266 -17.85 9.15 -21.40
N SER A 267 -17.54 7.89 -21.73
CA SER A 267 -18.52 6.89 -22.16
C SER A 267 -19.16 6.16 -20.97
N LYS A 268 -18.49 6.10 -19.83
CA LYS A 268 -18.93 5.40 -18.61
C LYS A 268 -19.35 6.37 -17.49
N CYS A 269 -19.12 7.68 -17.67
CA CYS A 269 -19.47 8.69 -16.68
C CYS A 269 -21.01 8.86 -16.63
N GLY A 270 -21.63 8.32 -15.58
CA GLY A 270 -23.05 8.52 -15.25
C GLY A 270 -23.26 9.86 -14.54
N SER A 271 -23.63 9.86 -13.27
CA SER A 271 -23.75 11.08 -12.46
C SER A 271 -22.37 11.73 -12.25
N ILE A 272 -22.27 13.03 -12.56
CA ILE A 272 -21.04 13.79 -12.34
C ILE A 272 -20.71 13.90 -10.85
N VAL A 273 -21.74 14.00 -10.01
CA VAL A 273 -21.59 14.06 -8.54
C VAL A 273 -20.95 12.76 -8.03
N LYS A 274 -21.51 11.61 -8.39
CA LYS A 274 -20.93 10.30 -8.04
C LYS A 274 -19.51 10.12 -8.56
N THR A 275 -19.23 10.61 -9.78
CA THR A 275 -17.87 10.58 -10.35
C THR A 275 -16.91 11.40 -9.50
N MET A 276 -17.30 12.60 -9.03
CA MET A 276 -16.48 13.44 -8.16
C MET A 276 -16.28 12.81 -6.76
N GLU A 277 -17.29 12.14 -6.22
CA GLU A 277 -17.18 11.37 -4.97
C GLU A 277 -16.16 10.23 -5.09
N HIS A 278 -16.23 9.39 -6.11
CA HIS A 278 -15.25 8.32 -6.34
C HIS A 278 -13.83 8.85 -6.55
N ILE A 279 -13.67 10.00 -7.22
CA ILE A 279 -12.37 10.67 -7.34
C ILE A 279 -11.87 11.10 -5.96
N LYS A 280 -12.73 11.71 -5.13
CA LYS A 280 -12.41 12.15 -3.77
C LYS A 280 -11.96 10.97 -2.90
N GLU A 281 -12.71 9.88 -2.88
CA GLU A 281 -12.37 8.65 -2.13
C GLU A 281 -11.00 8.10 -2.54
N TYR A 282 -10.81 7.89 -3.85
CA TYR A 282 -9.56 7.38 -4.39
C TYR A 282 -8.37 8.29 -4.08
N MET A 283 -8.51 9.59 -4.37
CA MET A 283 -7.40 10.54 -4.22
C MET A 283 -7.10 10.88 -2.77
N ARG A 284 -8.09 10.87 -1.89
CA ARG A 284 -7.88 11.05 -0.44
C ARG A 284 -6.97 9.96 0.13
N GLY A 285 -7.24 8.69 -0.20
CA GLY A 285 -6.40 7.56 0.18
C GLY A 285 -5.00 7.66 -0.43
N TRP A 286 -4.92 7.98 -1.72
CA TRP A 286 -3.65 8.12 -2.45
C TRP A 286 -2.78 9.26 -1.90
N LEU A 287 -3.34 10.45 -1.69
CA LEU A 287 -2.64 11.61 -1.13
C LEU A 287 -2.17 11.31 0.31
N ASN A 288 -3.02 10.67 1.12
CA ASN A 288 -2.64 10.29 2.47
C ASN A 288 -1.44 9.33 2.46
N TYR A 289 -1.43 8.32 1.60
CA TYR A 289 -0.32 7.37 1.48
C TYR A 289 0.98 8.07 1.07
N TYR A 290 0.93 8.93 0.05
CA TYR A 290 2.09 9.63 -0.50
C TYR A 290 2.37 11.00 0.15
N SER A 291 1.75 11.34 1.26
CA SER A 291 1.84 12.67 1.90
C SER A 291 3.25 13.13 2.26
N ILE A 292 4.20 12.21 2.47
CA ILE A 292 5.59 12.54 2.78
C ILE A 292 6.42 12.91 1.55
N ALA A 293 5.88 12.71 0.35
CA ALA A 293 6.61 12.97 -0.90
C ALA A 293 6.48 14.43 -1.31
N ASP A 294 7.58 14.99 -1.80
CA ASP A 294 7.59 16.30 -2.47
C ASP A 294 7.03 16.13 -3.90
N MET A 295 5.81 16.66 -4.09
CA MET A 295 5.08 16.50 -5.35
C MET A 295 4.21 17.69 -5.74
N LYS A 296 4.47 18.90 -5.20
CA LYS A 296 3.66 20.09 -5.42
C LYS A 296 3.34 20.33 -6.89
N ASN A 297 4.35 20.49 -7.74
CA ASN A 297 4.15 20.77 -9.16
C ASN A 297 3.40 19.63 -9.90
N ASN A 298 3.66 18.39 -9.50
CA ASN A 298 2.99 17.22 -10.09
C ASN A 298 1.51 17.17 -9.72
N ILE A 299 1.17 17.51 -8.47
CA ILE A 299 -0.22 17.59 -7.99
C ILE A 299 -0.97 18.73 -8.65
N GLU A 300 -0.35 19.92 -8.80
CA GLU A 300 -0.95 21.05 -9.50
C GLU A 300 -1.26 20.70 -10.97
N GLY A 301 -0.30 20.05 -11.65
CA GLY A 301 -0.49 19.58 -13.02
C GLY A 301 -1.59 18.49 -13.13
N LEU A 302 -1.63 17.55 -12.18
CA LEU A 302 -2.68 16.53 -12.13
C LEU A 302 -4.05 17.15 -11.87
N ASN A 303 -4.13 18.12 -10.97
CA ASN A 303 -5.35 18.84 -10.61
C ASN A 303 -5.92 19.59 -11.82
N GLY A 304 -5.08 20.35 -12.54
CA GLY A 304 -5.48 21.03 -13.77
C GLY A 304 -5.98 20.08 -14.85
N TRP A 305 -5.30 18.93 -15.00
CA TRP A 305 -5.73 17.89 -15.93
C TRP A 305 -7.09 17.27 -15.52
N LEU A 306 -7.33 17.06 -14.22
CA LEU A 306 -8.62 16.56 -13.71
C LEU A 306 -9.76 17.55 -13.94
N TYR A 307 -9.56 18.84 -13.71
CA TYR A 307 -10.57 19.87 -14.05
C TYR A 307 -11.00 19.76 -15.51
N ARG A 308 -10.03 19.65 -16.42
CA ARG A 308 -10.34 19.47 -17.84
C ARG A 308 -11.10 18.17 -18.12
N ARG A 309 -10.78 17.07 -17.43
CA ARG A 309 -11.52 15.80 -17.57
C ARG A 309 -12.95 15.90 -17.08
N ILE A 310 -13.19 16.55 -15.95
CA ILE A 310 -14.53 16.77 -15.42
C ILE A 310 -15.37 17.64 -16.39
N ARG A 311 -14.79 18.73 -16.88
CA ARG A 311 -15.45 19.57 -17.92
C ARG A 311 -15.80 18.74 -19.16
N MET A 312 -14.92 17.85 -19.59
CA MET A 312 -15.19 16.95 -20.71
C MET A 312 -16.38 16.03 -20.43
N CYS A 313 -16.48 15.47 -19.23
CA CYS A 313 -17.60 14.62 -18.83
C CYS A 313 -18.93 15.41 -18.80
N ILE A 314 -18.92 16.60 -18.17
CA ILE A 314 -20.09 17.50 -18.15
C ILE A 314 -20.52 17.85 -19.57
N TRP A 315 -19.57 18.26 -20.43
CA TRP A 315 -19.87 18.60 -21.81
C TRP A 315 -20.45 17.42 -22.60
N LYS A 316 -20.01 16.21 -22.34
CA LYS A 316 -20.60 15.00 -22.96
C LYS A 316 -22.02 14.74 -22.48
N GLN A 317 -22.33 15.03 -21.21
CA GLN A 317 -23.69 14.86 -20.67
C GLN A 317 -24.68 15.86 -21.26
N TRP A 318 -24.22 17.04 -21.63
CA TRP A 318 -25.03 18.03 -22.35
C TRP A 318 -25.14 17.68 -23.85
N LYS A 319 -25.78 16.60 -24.17
CA LYS A 319 -25.76 15.95 -25.50
C LYS A 319 -26.09 16.90 -26.65
N LEU A 320 -27.19 17.65 -26.54
CA LEU A 320 -27.77 18.46 -27.62
C LEU A 320 -27.27 19.92 -27.57
N PRO A 321 -27.04 20.56 -28.73
CA PRO A 321 -26.67 21.97 -28.78
C PRO A 321 -27.61 22.90 -28.02
N LYS A 322 -28.91 22.71 -28.13
CA LYS A 322 -29.92 23.47 -27.36
C LYS A 322 -29.70 23.35 -25.85
N THR A 323 -29.45 22.13 -25.37
CA THR A 323 -29.12 21.89 -23.94
C THR A 323 -27.85 22.57 -23.53
N ARG A 324 -26.78 22.49 -24.35
CA ARG A 324 -25.48 23.15 -24.10
C ARG A 324 -25.65 24.66 -23.99
N LYS A 325 -26.36 25.30 -24.96
CA LYS A 325 -26.66 26.72 -24.95
C LYS A 325 -27.37 27.13 -23.67
N ARG A 326 -28.52 26.47 -23.35
CA ARG A 326 -29.27 26.74 -22.13
C ARG A 326 -28.46 26.61 -20.84
N LYS A 327 -27.64 25.54 -20.74
CA LYS A 327 -26.77 25.33 -19.58
C LYS A 327 -25.67 26.39 -19.46
N LEU A 328 -25.06 26.80 -20.57
CA LEU A 328 -24.04 27.86 -20.58
C LEU A 328 -24.65 29.22 -20.16
N ILE A 329 -25.83 29.58 -20.67
CA ILE A 329 -26.54 30.82 -20.26
C ILE A 329 -26.86 30.74 -18.76
N GLY A 330 -27.38 29.62 -18.27
CA GLY A 330 -27.67 29.41 -16.85
C GLY A 330 -26.42 29.45 -15.94
N LEU A 331 -25.24 29.30 -16.51
CA LEU A 331 -23.95 29.47 -15.82
C LEU A 331 -23.37 30.90 -15.96
N GLY A 332 -24.14 31.86 -16.51
CA GLY A 332 -23.78 33.25 -16.63
C GLY A 332 -22.97 33.60 -17.88
N MET A 333 -23.00 32.75 -18.91
CA MET A 333 -22.34 33.07 -20.16
C MET A 333 -23.27 33.95 -21.05
N PRO A 334 -22.72 34.99 -21.72
CA PRO A 334 -23.46 35.76 -22.71
C PRO A 334 -24.04 34.85 -23.80
N GLU A 335 -25.24 35.20 -24.32
CA GLU A 335 -25.95 34.34 -25.26
C GLU A 335 -25.18 34.02 -26.52
N TRP A 336 -24.47 35.02 -27.09
CA TRP A 336 -23.67 34.84 -28.30
C TRP A 336 -22.49 33.88 -28.06
N VAL A 337 -21.79 33.98 -26.91
CA VAL A 337 -20.72 33.05 -26.51
C VAL A 337 -21.27 31.64 -26.30
N ALA A 338 -22.43 31.54 -25.64
CA ALA A 338 -23.10 30.28 -25.39
C ALA A 338 -23.54 29.59 -26.68
N SER A 339 -24.02 30.38 -27.66
CA SER A 339 -24.42 29.88 -28.99
C SER A 339 -23.19 29.36 -29.74
N GLU A 340 -22.12 30.17 -29.88
CA GLU A 340 -20.87 29.77 -30.54
C GLU A 340 -20.29 28.47 -29.91
N GLY A 341 -20.22 28.44 -28.61
CA GLY A 341 -19.72 27.27 -27.88
C GLY A 341 -20.59 26.02 -28.09
N ALA A 342 -21.92 26.16 -28.00
CA ALA A 342 -22.88 25.05 -28.10
C ALA A 342 -22.88 24.36 -29.46
N TYR A 343 -22.73 25.13 -30.55
CA TYR A 343 -22.70 24.64 -31.93
C TYR A 343 -21.30 24.30 -32.43
N SER A 344 -20.27 24.47 -31.59
CA SER A 344 -18.89 24.14 -31.94
C SER A 344 -18.73 22.67 -32.33
N ARG A 345 -18.04 22.41 -33.48
CA ARG A 345 -17.67 21.08 -33.96
C ARG A 345 -16.39 20.52 -33.34
N LYS A 346 -15.77 21.25 -32.39
CA LYS A 346 -14.55 20.79 -31.70
C LYS A 346 -14.81 19.54 -30.86
N SER A 347 -13.82 18.65 -30.80
CA SER A 347 -13.90 17.44 -29.96
C SER A 347 -14.16 17.77 -28.49
N TYR A 348 -14.75 16.83 -27.75
CA TYR A 348 -15.06 17.00 -26.31
C TYR A 348 -13.84 17.44 -25.49
N TRP A 349 -12.68 16.86 -25.78
CA TRP A 349 -11.42 17.23 -25.09
C TRP A 349 -10.96 18.64 -25.44
N ARG A 350 -11.10 19.05 -26.69
CA ARG A 350 -10.73 20.40 -27.14
C ARG A 350 -11.68 21.44 -26.53
N MET A 351 -12.98 21.15 -26.50
CA MET A 351 -13.97 22.01 -25.85
C MET A 351 -13.74 22.14 -24.35
N ALA A 352 -13.38 21.03 -23.66
CA ALA A 352 -13.08 21.04 -22.22
C ALA A 352 -11.91 21.96 -21.82
N GLY A 353 -11.07 22.33 -22.77
CA GLY A 353 -9.98 23.30 -22.58
C GLY A 353 -10.27 24.68 -23.18
N SER A 354 -11.46 24.92 -23.74
CA SER A 354 -11.82 26.21 -24.34
C SER A 354 -12.07 27.30 -23.30
N GLY A 355 -11.89 28.55 -23.70
CA GLY A 355 -12.19 29.73 -22.87
C GLY A 355 -13.66 29.73 -22.40
N VAL A 356 -14.58 29.27 -23.26
CA VAL A 356 -16.02 29.18 -22.94
C VAL A 356 -16.25 28.27 -21.75
N LEU A 357 -15.77 27.02 -21.79
CA LEU A 357 -15.97 26.08 -20.68
C LEU A 357 -15.11 26.40 -19.45
N ASN A 358 -13.95 27.03 -19.62
CA ASN A 358 -13.16 27.49 -18.49
C ASN A 358 -13.88 28.61 -17.70
N ARG A 359 -14.56 29.53 -18.38
CA ARG A 359 -15.34 30.60 -17.75
C ARG A 359 -16.69 30.10 -17.20
N ALA A 360 -17.37 29.22 -17.92
CA ALA A 360 -18.64 28.66 -17.46
C ALA A 360 -18.49 27.68 -16.28
N LEU A 361 -17.47 26.84 -16.31
CA LEU A 361 -17.18 25.82 -15.30
C LEU A 361 -15.84 26.14 -14.61
N THR A 362 -15.84 27.22 -13.80
CA THR A 362 -14.66 27.67 -13.06
C THR A 362 -14.24 26.61 -12.03
N LYS A 363 -13.02 26.74 -11.50
CA LYS A 363 -12.55 25.87 -10.42
C LYS A 363 -13.42 25.98 -9.18
N GLU A 364 -13.74 27.18 -8.76
CA GLU A 364 -14.55 27.50 -7.59
C GLU A 364 -15.94 26.88 -7.73
N ARG A 365 -16.56 26.98 -8.89
CA ARG A 365 -17.88 26.38 -9.16
C ARG A 365 -17.82 24.85 -9.08
N LEU A 366 -16.80 24.22 -9.64
CA LEU A 366 -16.62 22.77 -9.55
C LEU A 366 -16.34 22.30 -8.14
N ILE A 367 -15.57 23.07 -7.35
CA ILE A 367 -15.35 22.81 -5.91
C ILE A 367 -16.68 22.88 -5.15
N ASN A 368 -17.49 23.92 -5.40
CA ASN A 368 -18.82 24.06 -4.79
C ASN A 368 -19.77 22.91 -5.18
N TRP A 369 -19.55 22.28 -6.33
CA TRP A 369 -20.29 21.08 -6.75
C TRP A 369 -19.72 19.76 -6.17
N GLY A 370 -18.68 19.82 -5.34
CA GLY A 370 -18.08 18.68 -4.66
C GLY A 370 -16.78 18.16 -5.28
N PHE A 371 -16.17 18.90 -6.23
CA PHE A 371 -14.87 18.52 -6.75
C PHE A 371 -13.79 18.61 -5.65
N TYR A 372 -13.04 17.53 -5.47
CA TYR A 372 -11.95 17.46 -4.51
C TYR A 372 -10.68 18.10 -5.10
N ASP A 373 -10.37 19.32 -4.67
CA ASP A 373 -9.16 20.03 -5.12
C ASP A 373 -7.90 19.41 -4.51
N LEU A 374 -7.10 18.79 -5.37
CA LEU A 374 -5.91 18.05 -4.95
C LEU A 374 -4.79 18.98 -4.46
N ALA A 375 -4.68 20.18 -5.01
CA ALA A 375 -3.64 21.12 -4.63
C ALA A 375 -3.88 21.64 -3.20
N THR A 376 -5.08 22.05 -2.90
CA THR A 376 -5.48 22.49 -1.56
C THR A 376 -5.37 21.36 -0.55
N ALA A 377 -5.82 20.15 -0.91
CA ALA A 377 -5.71 18.98 -0.04
C ALA A 377 -4.24 18.60 0.26
N TYR A 378 -3.38 18.66 -0.73
CA TYR A 378 -1.94 18.41 -0.55
C TYR A 378 -1.29 19.46 0.35
N GLN A 379 -1.59 20.76 0.13
CA GLN A 379 -1.06 21.84 0.95
C GLN A 379 -1.47 21.72 2.43
N SER A 380 -2.75 21.44 2.70
CA SER A 380 -3.22 21.25 4.08
C SER A 380 -2.56 20.05 4.78
N MET A 381 -2.33 18.94 4.06
CA MET A 381 -1.59 17.80 4.61
C MET A 381 -0.14 18.15 4.93
N HIS A 382 0.53 18.90 4.08
CA HIS A 382 1.92 19.33 4.30
C HIS A 382 2.05 20.37 5.41
N ALA A 383 1.11 21.29 5.57
CA ALA A 383 1.08 22.23 6.68
C ALA A 383 1.02 21.50 8.03
N VAL A 384 0.15 20.48 8.15
CA VAL A 384 0.06 19.65 9.37
C VAL A 384 1.35 18.88 9.64
N LEU A 385 2.03 18.38 8.60
CA LEU A 385 3.30 17.65 8.75
C LEU A 385 4.47 18.58 9.15
N SER A 386 4.50 19.81 8.65
CA SER A 386 5.53 20.79 9.01
C SER A 386 5.39 21.26 10.48
N HIS A 387 4.17 21.42 10.98
CA HIS A 387 3.92 21.73 12.39
C HIS A 387 4.28 20.58 13.36
N ARG A 388 4.25 19.32 12.90
CA ARG A 388 4.69 18.17 13.72
C ARG A 388 6.22 17.99 13.78
N ARG A 389 6.97 18.74 12.98
CA ARG A 389 8.45 18.71 12.94
C ARG A 389 9.11 19.76 13.84
N VAL A 390 8.42 20.40 14.76
CA VAL A 390 9.06 21.24 15.77
C VAL A 390 9.81 20.32 16.75
N PRO A 391 11.13 20.51 16.97
CA PRO A 391 11.90 19.69 17.89
C PRO A 391 11.33 19.77 19.31
N ASN A 392 11.29 18.63 20.00
CA ASN A 392 10.91 18.55 21.41
C ASN A 392 11.73 19.54 22.25
N GLY A 393 11.10 20.60 22.75
CA GLY A 393 11.75 21.62 23.59
C GLY A 393 10.79 22.56 24.31
N THR A 394 9.47 22.47 24.07
CA THR A 394 8.50 23.28 24.83
C THR A 394 7.25 22.46 25.12
N HIS A 395 6.92 22.32 26.41
CA HIS A 395 5.71 21.70 26.90
C HIS A 395 4.47 22.46 26.40
N GLY A 396 3.63 21.77 25.66
CA GLY A 396 2.33 22.24 25.23
C GLY A 396 1.48 21.04 24.81
N GLY A 397 0.99 20.30 25.81
CA GLY A 397 0.16 19.12 25.57
C GLY A 397 -1.20 19.48 24.98
N VAL A 398 -1.45 19.02 23.75
CA VAL A 398 -2.82 18.85 23.25
C VAL A 398 -3.03 17.36 23.01
N ARG A 399 -3.88 16.75 23.83
CA ARG A 399 -4.34 15.36 23.70
C ARG A 399 -5.02 15.18 22.34
N GLY A 400 -4.33 14.54 21.42
CA GLY A 400 -4.88 14.18 20.11
C GLY A 400 -5.89 13.05 20.22
N ARG A 401 -7.08 13.25 19.65
CA ARG A 401 -8.09 12.22 19.42
C ARG A 401 -7.49 11.05 18.66
N ARG A 402 -7.73 9.83 19.15
CA ARG A 402 -7.43 8.57 18.44
C ARG A 402 -8.05 8.62 17.05
N LEU A 403 -7.21 8.64 16.03
CA LEU A 403 -7.62 8.29 14.67
C LEU A 403 -7.81 6.77 14.62
N VAL A 404 -9.05 6.35 14.52
CA VAL A 404 -9.42 4.97 14.21
C VAL A 404 -8.83 4.65 12.83
N THR A 405 -7.88 3.75 12.79
CA THR A 405 -7.38 3.17 11.55
C THR A 405 -8.51 2.39 10.91
N ALA A 406 -9.00 2.87 9.78
CA ALA A 406 -9.93 2.12 8.96
C ALA A 406 -9.22 0.84 8.48
N SER A 407 -9.67 -0.30 9.00
CA SER A 407 -9.37 -1.61 8.45
C SER A 407 -9.82 -1.64 6.99
N TYR A 408 -8.95 -2.07 6.10
CA TYR A 408 -9.27 -2.32 4.71
C TYR A 408 -10.32 -3.43 4.64
N SER A 409 -11.57 -3.05 4.42
CA SER A 409 -12.60 -3.95 3.92
C SER A 409 -12.39 -4.07 2.42
N ILE A 410 -12.10 -5.26 1.96
CA ILE A 410 -12.11 -5.64 0.55
C ILE A 410 -13.55 -6.04 0.26
N GLU A 411 -14.28 -5.22 -0.48
CA GLU A 411 -15.34 -5.63 -1.37
C GLU A 411 -14.84 -5.61 -2.82
#